data_0ca0099db9e7472fd234c911feba2f56
#
_entry.id   0ca0099db9e7472fd234c911feba2f56
#
_cell.length_a   1.000
_cell.length_b   1.000
_cell.length_c   1.000
_cell.angle_alpha   90.00
_cell.angle_beta   90.00
_cell.angle_gamma   90.00
#
_symmetry.space_group_name_H-M   'P 1'
#
loop_
_entity.id
_entity.type
_entity.pdbx_description
1 polymer ?
#
loop_
_entity_poly.entity_id
_entity_poly.type
_entity_poly.pdbx_seq_one_letter_code
_entity_poly.pdbx_strand_id
1 'polypeptide(L)'
;PALVRTSPRECDLILVGEDNLVDCADWLGNCAGIVLDLADMPPLNDAEIEAILVSITCKMNDESMILLRDRVDRVDHLFRLVVDLDLDGAVIDAAAPGDSRAASALPRIGLAARAMNLTEQGRHLLIEIDEAPSAEDMLIAVAAGCPILVAPPPEDGLEETLVWLDSAVRGWMHELGLDGLEKLSRRNLRALDYDTASISGLRLIGYDRPLPMWLGN
;
A
#
# COMPACT_ATOMS: atom_id res chain seq x y z
N PRO A 1 -1.89 1.74 -14.87
CA PRO A 1 -1.01 0.62 -14.53
C PRO A 1 -1.80 -0.47 -13.81
N ALA A 2 -1.38 -1.72 -13.99
CA ALA A 2 -1.90 -2.86 -13.25
C ALA A 2 -0.73 -3.58 -12.55
N LEU A 3 -1.04 -4.33 -11.49
CA LEU A 3 -0.12 -5.27 -10.88
C LEU A 3 -0.43 -6.66 -11.43
N VAL A 4 0.49 -7.24 -12.19
CA VAL A 4 0.27 -8.47 -12.94
C VAL A 4 1.38 -9.50 -12.68
N ARG A 5 1.07 -10.80 -12.75
CA ARG A 5 2.05 -11.88 -12.59
C ARG A 5 2.69 -12.32 -13.91
N THR A 6 2.04 -12.04 -15.04
CA THR A 6 2.50 -12.48 -16.37
C THR A 6 2.14 -11.45 -17.43
N SER A 7 2.90 -11.42 -18.53
CA SER A 7 2.61 -10.63 -19.73
C SER A 7 2.26 -9.16 -19.48
N PRO A 8 3.12 -8.38 -18.78
CA PRO A 8 2.86 -6.98 -18.49
C PRO A 8 2.86 -6.13 -19.75
N ARG A 9 2.13 -5.01 -19.67
CA ARG A 9 2.27 -3.89 -20.63
C ARG A 9 3.34 -2.94 -20.10
N GLU A 10 3.83 -2.04 -20.94
CA GLU A 10 4.85 -1.04 -20.55
C GLU A 10 4.52 -0.21 -19.30
N CYS A 11 3.22 -0.02 -19.01
CA CYS A 11 2.77 0.75 -17.86
C CYS A 11 2.45 -0.12 -16.62
N ASP A 12 2.58 -1.43 -16.70
CA ASP A 12 2.21 -2.35 -15.62
C ASP A 12 3.42 -2.68 -14.73
N LEU A 13 3.16 -3.02 -13.47
CA LEU A 13 4.13 -3.56 -12.54
C LEU A 13 4.04 -5.09 -12.52
N ILE A 14 5.17 -5.77 -12.50
CA ILE A 14 5.20 -7.24 -12.37
C ILE A 14 5.25 -7.61 -10.89
N LEU A 15 4.29 -8.39 -10.43
CA LEU A 15 4.34 -9.03 -9.12
C LEU A 15 5.19 -10.30 -9.22
N VAL A 16 6.35 -10.29 -8.58
CA VAL A 16 7.33 -11.37 -8.60
C VAL A 16 7.25 -12.16 -7.31
N GLY A 17 6.79 -13.40 -7.39
CA GLY A 17 6.72 -14.37 -6.30
C GLY A 17 7.59 -15.59 -6.58
N GLU A 18 7.48 -16.63 -5.74
CA GLU A 18 8.23 -17.88 -5.90
C GLU A 18 7.99 -18.54 -7.25
N ASP A 19 6.74 -18.52 -7.71
CA ASP A 19 6.25 -19.21 -8.90
C ASP A 19 6.79 -18.64 -10.23
N ASN A 20 7.08 -17.34 -10.28
CA ASN A 20 7.49 -16.65 -11.53
C ASN A 20 8.85 -15.94 -11.45
N LEU A 21 9.61 -16.16 -10.39
CA LEU A 21 10.92 -15.52 -10.18
C LEU A 21 11.90 -15.72 -11.33
N VAL A 22 11.89 -16.89 -11.95
CA VAL A 22 12.77 -17.21 -13.08
C VAL A 22 12.24 -16.61 -14.38
N ASP A 23 10.94 -16.74 -14.59
CA ASP A 23 10.28 -16.37 -15.85
C ASP A 23 10.10 -14.84 -15.97
N CYS A 24 10.09 -14.09 -14.85
CA CYS A 24 9.96 -12.64 -14.87
C CYS A 24 11.05 -11.95 -15.70
N ALA A 25 12.21 -12.58 -15.81
CA ALA A 25 13.35 -12.07 -16.58
C ALA A 25 13.02 -11.72 -18.05
N ASP A 26 12.05 -12.43 -18.64
CA ASP A 26 11.64 -12.21 -20.03
C ASP A 26 10.79 -10.93 -20.20
N TRP A 27 10.28 -10.36 -19.11
CA TRP A 27 9.38 -9.20 -19.12
C TRP A 27 10.00 -7.91 -18.59
N LEU A 28 11.16 -8.00 -17.90
CA LEU A 28 11.77 -6.88 -17.18
C LEU A 28 12.10 -5.66 -18.06
N GLY A 29 12.35 -5.87 -19.34
CA GLY A 29 12.62 -4.79 -20.29
C GLY A 29 11.37 -4.05 -20.82
N ASN A 30 10.16 -4.55 -20.52
CA ASN A 30 8.91 -4.07 -21.12
C ASN A 30 7.82 -3.79 -20.05
N CYS A 31 8.21 -3.40 -18.85
CA CYS A 31 7.28 -3.06 -17.78
C CYS A 31 7.72 -1.77 -17.08
N ALA A 32 6.81 -1.15 -16.33
CA ALA A 32 7.11 0.04 -15.54
C ALA A 32 7.98 -0.26 -14.29
N GLY A 33 8.02 -1.51 -13.87
CA GLY A 33 8.80 -1.93 -12.72
C GLY A 33 8.37 -3.28 -12.15
N ILE A 34 8.92 -3.61 -11.00
CA ILE A 34 8.63 -4.86 -10.28
C ILE A 34 8.13 -4.59 -8.87
N VAL A 35 7.39 -5.55 -8.37
CA VAL A 35 7.03 -5.68 -6.95
C VAL A 35 7.47 -7.06 -6.50
N LEU A 36 8.52 -7.16 -5.69
CA LEU A 36 8.96 -8.44 -5.12
C LEU A 36 8.05 -8.81 -3.95
N ASP A 37 7.36 -9.93 -4.05
CA ASP A 37 6.35 -10.39 -3.09
C ASP A 37 6.96 -11.25 -1.99
N LEU A 38 7.38 -10.63 -0.90
CA LEU A 38 7.96 -11.34 0.26
C LEU A 38 6.92 -12.21 1.00
N ALA A 39 5.62 -11.92 0.84
CA ALA A 39 4.56 -12.70 1.46
C ALA A 39 4.34 -14.06 0.74
N ASP A 40 4.68 -14.13 -0.56
CA ASP A 40 4.55 -15.32 -1.41
C ASP A 40 5.89 -16.07 -1.57
N MET A 41 6.95 -15.59 -0.93
CA MET A 41 8.26 -16.22 -0.91
C MET A 41 8.46 -17.09 0.34
N PRO A 42 9.29 -18.15 0.26
CA PRO A 42 9.77 -18.81 1.47
C PRO A 42 10.49 -17.79 2.36
N PRO A 43 10.60 -18.05 3.68
CA PRO A 43 11.30 -17.14 4.57
C PRO A 43 12.73 -16.84 4.09
N LEU A 44 12.98 -15.60 3.72
CA LEU A 44 14.27 -15.11 3.26
C LEU A 44 14.90 -14.19 4.31
N ASN A 45 16.21 -14.22 4.41
CA ASN A 45 16.95 -13.19 5.15
C ASN A 45 17.27 -11.97 4.26
N ASP A 46 17.69 -10.87 4.87
CA ASP A 46 17.92 -9.60 4.16
C ASP A 46 18.96 -9.73 3.03
N ALA A 47 20.01 -10.53 3.21
CA ALA A 47 21.03 -10.74 2.19
C ALA A 47 20.51 -11.58 0.99
N GLU A 48 19.60 -12.50 1.23
CA GLU A 48 18.95 -13.27 0.16
C GLU A 48 18.00 -12.38 -0.63
N ILE A 49 17.26 -11.50 0.04
CA ILE A 49 16.40 -10.49 -0.62
C ILE A 49 17.23 -9.57 -1.50
N GLU A 50 18.34 -9.04 -0.97
CA GLU A 50 19.27 -8.19 -1.71
C GLU A 50 19.83 -8.93 -2.94
N ALA A 51 20.25 -10.19 -2.79
CA ALA A 51 20.78 -10.97 -3.90
C ALA A 51 19.74 -11.20 -5.01
N ILE A 52 18.49 -11.47 -4.66
CA ILE A 52 17.38 -11.59 -5.61
C ILE A 52 17.19 -10.26 -6.35
N LEU A 53 17.10 -9.15 -5.63
CA LEU A 53 16.92 -7.83 -6.23
C LEU A 53 18.06 -7.48 -7.19
N VAL A 54 19.31 -7.69 -6.80
CA VAL A 54 20.47 -7.46 -7.67
C VAL A 54 20.38 -8.32 -8.94
N SER A 55 19.95 -9.58 -8.84
CA SER A 55 19.82 -10.47 -9.99
C SER A 55 18.73 -10.02 -10.98
N ILE A 56 17.68 -9.38 -10.49
CA ILE A 56 16.57 -8.85 -11.28
C ILE A 56 16.96 -7.50 -11.90
N THR A 57 17.47 -6.59 -11.08
CA THR A 57 17.75 -5.20 -11.49
C THR A 57 18.78 -5.10 -12.60
N CYS A 58 19.74 -6.01 -12.68
CA CYS A 58 20.71 -6.02 -13.77
C CYS A 58 20.08 -6.27 -15.17
N LYS A 59 18.80 -6.63 -15.23
CA LYS A 59 18.04 -6.86 -16.47
C LYS A 59 16.96 -5.81 -16.72
N MET A 60 16.78 -4.88 -15.79
CA MET A 60 15.77 -3.81 -15.87
C MET A 60 16.33 -2.56 -16.53
N ASN A 61 15.44 -1.69 -16.96
CA ASN A 61 15.80 -0.34 -17.39
C ASN A 61 16.07 0.55 -16.16
N ASP A 62 16.96 1.52 -16.28
CA ASP A 62 17.33 2.44 -15.19
C ASP A 62 16.16 3.25 -14.64
N GLU A 63 15.09 3.43 -15.41
CA GLU A 63 13.88 4.17 -15.01
C GLU A 63 12.78 3.27 -14.40
N SER A 64 13.01 1.95 -14.33
CA SER A 64 12.02 1.03 -13.81
C SER A 64 11.94 1.08 -12.30
N MET A 65 10.72 1.09 -11.75
CA MET A 65 10.46 1.10 -10.30
C MET A 65 10.73 -0.25 -9.65
N ILE A 66 11.25 -0.23 -8.44
CA ILE A 66 11.49 -1.42 -7.61
C ILE A 66 10.76 -1.25 -6.28
N LEU A 67 9.75 -2.08 -6.08
CA LEU A 67 8.95 -2.09 -4.87
C LEU A 67 9.06 -3.44 -4.16
N LEU A 68 8.87 -3.44 -2.84
CA LEU A 68 8.67 -4.66 -2.05
C LEU A 68 7.21 -4.78 -1.63
N ARG A 69 6.68 -6.00 -1.60
CA ARG A 69 5.36 -6.31 -1.05
C ARG A 69 5.50 -7.25 0.15
N ASP A 70 4.85 -6.92 1.24
CA ASP A 70 4.68 -7.82 2.38
C ASP A 70 3.38 -7.49 3.11
N ARG A 71 3.01 -8.36 4.05
CA ARG A 71 1.80 -8.25 4.86
C ARG A 71 1.91 -7.11 5.86
N VAL A 72 0.76 -6.53 6.20
CA VAL A 72 0.66 -5.41 7.15
C VAL A 72 1.27 -5.70 8.52
N ASP A 73 1.30 -6.95 8.97
CA ASP A 73 1.91 -7.35 10.24
C ASP A 73 3.45 -7.31 10.23
N ARG A 74 4.05 -7.21 9.04
CA ARG A 74 5.51 -7.09 8.83
C ARG A 74 5.95 -5.73 8.33
N VAL A 75 5.08 -4.72 8.36
CA VAL A 75 5.33 -3.41 7.78
C VAL A 75 6.60 -2.72 8.31
N ASP A 76 6.98 -2.93 9.57
CA ASP A 76 8.21 -2.37 10.13
C ASP A 76 9.47 -2.94 9.44
N HIS A 77 9.48 -4.26 9.19
CA HIS A 77 10.56 -4.91 8.46
C HIS A 77 10.57 -4.49 6.98
N LEU A 78 9.41 -4.48 6.34
CA LEU A 78 9.24 -4.05 4.95
C LEU A 78 9.80 -2.65 4.72
N PHE A 79 9.43 -1.68 5.57
CA PHE A 79 9.88 -0.31 5.42
C PHE A 79 11.36 -0.13 5.72
N ARG A 80 11.90 -0.89 6.67
CA ARG A 80 13.35 -0.92 6.90
C ARG A 80 14.10 -1.39 5.66
N LEU A 81 13.66 -2.48 5.03
CA LEU A 81 14.27 -2.98 3.80
C LEU A 81 14.19 -1.96 2.66
N VAL A 82 13.06 -1.27 2.50
CA VAL A 82 12.92 -0.21 1.47
C VAL A 82 13.95 0.90 1.66
N VAL A 83 14.25 1.29 2.90
CA VAL A 83 15.26 2.31 3.20
C VAL A 83 16.66 1.76 3.03
N ASP A 84 16.97 0.59 3.62
CA ASP A 84 18.31 0.00 3.65
C ASP A 84 18.82 -0.38 2.25
N LEU A 85 17.90 -0.81 1.37
CA LEU A 85 18.20 -1.20 -0.01
C LEU A 85 17.95 -0.09 -1.04
N ASP A 86 17.60 1.11 -0.58
CA ASP A 86 17.33 2.31 -1.41
C ASP A 86 16.28 2.08 -2.52
N LEU A 87 15.19 1.41 -2.19
CA LEU A 87 14.13 1.07 -3.14
C LEU A 87 13.10 2.19 -3.29
N ASP A 88 12.32 2.17 -4.37
CA ASP A 88 11.34 3.21 -4.70
C ASP A 88 10.12 3.22 -3.77
N GLY A 89 9.79 2.11 -3.12
CA GLY A 89 8.67 2.06 -2.19
C GLY A 89 8.19 0.67 -1.80
N ALA A 90 6.97 0.62 -1.26
CA ALA A 90 6.36 -0.59 -0.73
C ALA A 90 4.89 -0.75 -1.13
N VAL A 91 4.46 -1.98 -1.31
CA VAL A 91 3.06 -2.41 -1.38
C VAL A 91 2.71 -3.13 -0.08
N ILE A 92 1.77 -2.60 0.67
CA ILE A 92 1.34 -3.17 1.95
C ILE A 92 0.09 -4.02 1.69
N ASP A 93 0.23 -5.33 1.84
CA ASP A 93 -0.88 -6.26 1.77
C ASP A 93 -1.73 -6.13 3.05
N ALA A 94 -2.88 -5.47 2.91
CA ALA A 94 -3.87 -5.33 3.96
C ALA A 94 -4.97 -6.40 3.89
N ALA A 95 -4.91 -7.30 2.91
CA ALA A 95 -5.81 -8.44 2.72
C ALA A 95 -5.48 -9.56 3.74
N ALA A 96 -5.46 -9.24 5.03
CA ALA A 96 -5.30 -10.26 6.06
C ALA A 96 -6.57 -11.14 6.12
N PRO A 97 -6.45 -12.44 6.45
CA PRO A 97 -7.62 -13.31 6.59
C PRO A 97 -8.65 -12.70 7.54
N GLY A 98 -9.78 -12.25 6.97
CA GLY A 98 -10.94 -11.73 7.71
C GLY A 98 -11.06 -10.22 7.83
N ASP A 99 -10.12 -9.40 7.33
CA ASP A 99 -10.24 -7.95 7.42
C ASP A 99 -9.44 -7.24 6.32
N SER A 100 -10.04 -7.14 5.15
CA SER A 100 -9.44 -6.59 3.91
C SER A 100 -9.50 -5.08 3.77
N ARG A 101 -9.95 -4.36 4.81
CA ARG A 101 -10.14 -2.92 4.72
C ARG A 101 -8.86 -2.13 5.03
N ALA A 102 -8.64 -1.06 4.27
CA ALA A 102 -7.54 -0.12 4.50
C ALA A 102 -7.48 0.41 5.95
N ALA A 103 -8.63 0.48 6.64
CA ALA A 103 -8.71 0.91 8.03
C ALA A 103 -7.91 0.05 9.01
N SER A 104 -7.79 -1.26 8.77
CA SER A 104 -7.05 -2.19 9.64
C SER A 104 -5.54 -1.94 9.60
N ALA A 105 -5.03 -1.44 8.50
CA ALA A 105 -3.61 -1.17 8.29
C ALA A 105 -3.14 0.19 8.84
N LEU A 106 -4.06 1.14 9.05
CA LEU A 106 -3.77 2.52 9.48
C LEU A 106 -2.80 2.68 10.65
N PRO A 107 -2.93 1.92 11.77
CA PRO A 107 -2.09 2.16 12.95
C PRO A 107 -0.63 1.82 12.69
N ARG A 108 -0.37 0.69 12.04
CA ARG A 108 0.98 0.18 11.78
C ARG A 108 1.70 1.00 10.73
N ILE A 109 1.04 1.25 9.60
CA ILE A 109 1.60 2.04 8.50
C ILE A 109 2.01 3.43 8.98
N GLY A 110 1.12 4.14 9.65
CA GLY A 110 1.38 5.52 10.08
C GLY A 110 2.48 5.65 11.14
N LEU A 111 2.72 4.62 11.95
CA LEU A 111 3.85 4.59 12.90
C LEU A 111 5.15 4.26 12.18
N ALA A 112 5.17 3.20 11.40
CA ALA A 112 6.35 2.73 10.69
C ALA A 112 6.84 3.75 9.64
N ALA A 113 5.93 4.33 8.85
CA ALA A 113 6.27 5.33 7.84
C ALA A 113 6.91 6.59 8.44
N ARG A 114 6.41 7.04 9.61
CA ARG A 114 7.01 8.18 10.32
C ARG A 114 8.37 7.83 10.94
N ALA A 115 8.51 6.63 11.50
CA ALA A 115 9.78 6.20 12.09
C ALA A 115 10.91 6.15 11.05
N MET A 116 10.57 5.84 9.80
CA MET A 116 11.52 5.70 8.69
C MET A 116 11.56 6.93 7.75
N ASN A 117 10.76 7.97 8.00
CA ASN A 117 10.65 9.19 7.17
C ASN A 117 10.38 8.92 5.67
N LEU A 118 9.64 7.86 5.35
CA LEU A 118 9.45 7.40 3.97
C LEU A 118 8.83 8.45 3.05
N THR A 119 7.84 9.18 3.54
CA THR A 119 7.17 10.24 2.76
C THR A 119 8.14 11.39 2.45
N GLU A 120 8.99 11.80 3.40
CA GLU A 120 9.99 12.85 3.20
C GLU A 120 11.08 12.43 2.22
N GLN A 121 11.36 11.13 2.15
CA GLN A 121 12.30 10.54 1.19
C GLN A 121 11.68 10.34 -0.19
N GLY A 122 10.42 10.67 -0.39
CA GLY A 122 9.72 10.50 -1.67
C GLY A 122 9.40 9.05 -2.03
N ARG A 123 9.40 8.12 -1.05
CA ARG A 123 9.09 6.71 -1.30
C ARG A 123 7.60 6.51 -1.56
N HIS A 124 7.28 5.66 -2.52
CA HIS A 124 5.91 5.33 -2.88
C HIS A 124 5.35 4.29 -1.92
N LEU A 125 4.23 4.61 -1.28
CA LEU A 125 3.53 3.68 -0.41
C LEU A 125 2.17 3.34 -1.03
N LEU A 126 1.96 2.07 -1.28
CA LEU A 126 0.75 1.50 -1.84
C LEU A 126 0.10 0.59 -0.80
N ILE A 127 -1.22 0.62 -0.71
CA ILE A 127 -1.97 -0.34 0.09
C ILE A 127 -2.81 -1.22 -0.81
N GLU A 128 -2.75 -2.53 -0.62
CA GLU A 128 -3.52 -3.51 -1.37
C GLU A 128 -4.67 -4.05 -0.52
N ILE A 129 -5.85 -4.09 -1.12
CA ILE A 129 -7.07 -4.66 -0.55
C ILE A 129 -7.63 -5.72 -1.50
N ASP A 130 -8.40 -6.68 -0.97
CA ASP A 130 -8.96 -7.81 -1.74
C ASP A 130 -10.44 -7.59 -2.15
N GLU A 131 -11.04 -6.46 -1.77
CA GLU A 131 -12.41 -6.10 -2.11
C GLU A 131 -12.45 -4.94 -3.11
N ALA A 132 -13.63 -4.73 -3.72
CA ALA A 132 -13.88 -3.56 -4.55
C ALA A 132 -13.69 -2.28 -3.71
N PRO A 133 -12.90 -1.30 -4.19
CA PRO A 133 -12.57 -0.11 -3.42
C PRO A 133 -13.77 0.79 -3.21
N SER A 134 -13.90 1.31 -1.99
CA SER A 134 -14.83 2.39 -1.66
C SER A 134 -14.11 3.75 -1.64
N ALA A 135 -14.88 4.84 -1.67
CA ALA A 135 -14.31 6.18 -1.50
C ALA A 135 -13.68 6.35 -0.11
N GLU A 136 -14.27 5.71 0.89
CA GLU A 136 -13.76 5.69 2.27
C GLU A 136 -12.40 5.00 2.36
N ASP A 137 -12.22 3.86 1.70
CA ASP A 137 -10.93 3.16 1.67
C ASP A 137 -9.84 4.03 1.03
N MET A 138 -10.16 4.74 -0.05
CA MET A 138 -9.23 5.68 -0.69
C MET A 138 -8.84 6.82 0.25
N LEU A 139 -9.80 7.44 0.95
CA LEU A 139 -9.51 8.51 1.90
C LEU A 139 -8.70 8.01 3.11
N ILE A 140 -9.00 6.80 3.58
CA ILE A 140 -8.28 6.15 4.67
C ILE A 140 -6.84 5.85 4.25
N ALA A 141 -6.64 5.31 3.04
CA ALA A 141 -5.30 5.04 2.50
C ALA A 141 -4.46 6.32 2.41
N VAL A 142 -5.01 7.40 1.86
CA VAL A 142 -4.32 8.70 1.79
C VAL A 142 -4.01 9.23 3.19
N ALA A 143 -4.96 9.16 4.13
CA ALA A 143 -4.75 9.60 5.50
C ALA A 143 -3.71 8.75 6.27
N ALA A 144 -3.47 7.51 5.84
CA ALA A 144 -2.41 6.64 6.35
C ALA A 144 -1.04 6.97 5.76
N GLY A 145 -0.98 7.76 4.69
CA GLY A 145 0.25 8.06 3.96
C GLY A 145 0.48 7.15 2.74
N CYS A 146 -0.53 6.37 2.34
CA CYS A 146 -0.52 5.52 1.15
C CYS A 146 -1.41 6.16 0.07
N PRO A 147 -0.88 7.04 -0.79
CA PRO A 147 -1.70 7.74 -1.78
C PRO A 147 -2.19 6.86 -2.92
N ILE A 148 -1.75 5.62 -2.97
CA ILE A 148 -2.10 4.67 -4.01
C ILE A 148 -2.78 3.45 -3.39
N LEU A 149 -3.97 3.12 -3.90
CA LEU A 149 -4.75 1.94 -3.52
C LEU A 149 -4.66 0.92 -4.66
N VAL A 150 -4.29 -0.31 -4.32
CA VAL A 150 -4.33 -1.47 -5.22
C VAL A 150 -5.54 -2.31 -4.85
N ALA A 151 -6.39 -2.59 -5.83
CA ALA A 151 -7.62 -3.33 -5.61
C ALA A 151 -7.89 -4.25 -6.81
N PRO A 152 -8.70 -5.30 -6.64
CA PRO A 152 -9.13 -6.14 -7.75
C PRO A 152 -9.88 -5.32 -8.80
N PRO A 153 -9.83 -5.74 -10.08
CA PRO A 153 -10.56 -5.06 -11.14
C PRO A 153 -12.07 -5.14 -10.86
N PRO A 154 -12.82 -4.05 -11.08
CA PRO A 154 -14.27 -4.04 -10.87
C PRO A 154 -14.99 -4.91 -11.88
N GLU A 155 -16.12 -5.50 -11.46
CA GLU A 155 -16.98 -6.32 -12.32
C GLU A 155 -17.74 -5.49 -13.37
N ASP A 156 -18.14 -4.27 -13.01
CA ASP A 156 -19.03 -3.40 -13.81
C ASP A 156 -18.30 -2.48 -14.81
N GLY A 157 -17.02 -2.72 -15.06
CA GLY A 157 -16.24 -1.87 -15.94
C GLY A 157 -15.41 -0.81 -15.18
N LEU A 158 -14.17 -0.69 -15.62
CA LEU A 158 -13.17 0.14 -14.91
C LEU A 158 -13.52 1.64 -15.01
N GLU A 159 -13.99 2.11 -16.16
CA GLU A 159 -14.23 3.53 -16.39
C GLU A 159 -15.39 4.04 -15.54
N GLU A 160 -16.51 3.33 -15.51
CA GLU A 160 -17.67 3.67 -14.69
C GLU A 160 -17.32 3.68 -13.20
N THR A 161 -16.57 2.69 -12.75
CA THR A 161 -16.11 2.61 -11.35
C THR A 161 -15.22 3.78 -10.98
N LEU A 162 -14.27 4.15 -11.85
CA LEU A 162 -13.37 5.28 -11.58
C LEU A 162 -14.11 6.62 -11.54
N VAL A 163 -15.09 6.84 -12.45
CA VAL A 163 -15.95 8.04 -12.44
C VAL A 163 -16.78 8.11 -11.16
N TRP A 164 -17.34 6.99 -10.74
CA TRP A 164 -18.10 6.92 -9.49
C TRP A 164 -17.22 7.20 -8.27
N LEU A 165 -16.04 6.57 -8.19
CA LEU A 165 -15.08 6.79 -7.09
C LEU A 165 -14.63 8.25 -7.02
N ASP A 166 -14.27 8.87 -8.16
CA ASP A 166 -13.88 10.30 -8.20
C ASP A 166 -14.99 11.19 -7.65
N SER A 167 -16.24 10.94 -8.09
CA SER A 167 -17.39 11.71 -7.60
C SER A 167 -17.62 11.52 -6.09
N ALA A 168 -17.53 10.28 -5.60
CA ALA A 168 -17.73 9.98 -4.19
C ALA A 168 -16.61 10.55 -3.30
N VAL A 169 -15.35 10.44 -3.72
CA VAL A 169 -14.21 11.06 -3.03
C VAL A 169 -14.35 12.57 -2.94
N ARG A 170 -14.73 13.24 -4.04
CA ARG A 170 -14.99 14.69 -4.06
C ARG A 170 -16.12 15.08 -3.10
N GLY A 171 -17.19 14.27 -3.03
CA GLY A 171 -18.29 14.45 -2.09
C GLY A 171 -17.80 14.45 -0.64
N TRP A 172 -17.03 13.45 -0.25
CA TRP A 172 -16.41 13.35 1.07
C TRP A 172 -15.45 14.50 1.37
N MET A 173 -14.61 14.88 0.40
CA MET A 173 -13.69 16.01 0.55
C MET A 173 -14.44 17.33 0.81
N HIS A 174 -15.56 17.53 0.13
CA HIS A 174 -16.43 18.69 0.35
C HIS A 174 -17.03 18.67 1.76
N GLU A 175 -17.53 17.53 2.22
CA GLU A 175 -18.08 17.39 3.60
C GLU A 175 -17.00 17.62 4.67
N LEU A 176 -15.76 17.20 4.43
CA LEU A 176 -14.63 17.45 5.32
C LEU A 176 -14.09 18.89 5.25
N GLY A 177 -14.59 19.71 4.31
CA GLY A 177 -14.11 21.08 4.08
C GLY A 177 -12.68 21.15 3.53
N LEU A 178 -12.27 20.14 2.78
CA LEU A 178 -10.94 20.05 2.19
C LEU A 178 -11.00 20.29 0.68
N ASP A 179 -10.03 21.04 0.17
CA ASP A 179 -9.91 21.43 -1.24
C ASP A 179 -8.82 20.64 -2.00
N GLY A 180 -8.13 19.72 -1.31
CA GLY A 180 -7.12 18.84 -1.89
C GLY A 180 -6.79 17.65 -1.01
N LEU A 181 -6.50 16.49 -1.63
CA LEU A 181 -6.17 15.24 -0.93
C LEU A 181 -4.89 15.35 -0.09
N GLU A 182 -3.96 16.25 -0.46
CA GLU A 182 -2.73 16.53 0.28
C GLU A 182 -2.99 17.16 1.67
N LYS A 183 -4.21 17.68 1.89
CA LYS A 183 -4.64 18.23 3.19
C LYS A 183 -5.31 17.19 4.07
N LEU A 184 -5.63 16.03 3.51
CA LEU A 184 -6.23 14.94 4.24
C LEU A 184 -5.21 14.28 5.16
N SER A 185 -5.59 14.06 6.40
CA SER A 185 -4.75 13.42 7.39
C SER A 185 -5.60 12.63 8.38
N ARG A 186 -4.97 11.80 9.21
CA ARG A 186 -5.66 11.07 10.29
C ARG A 186 -6.49 11.96 11.22
N ARG A 187 -6.20 13.27 11.28
CA ARG A 187 -6.96 14.21 12.11
C ARG A 187 -8.37 14.48 11.58
N ASN A 188 -8.59 14.25 10.29
CA ASN A 188 -9.88 14.40 9.63
C ASN A 188 -10.78 13.19 9.83
N LEU A 189 -10.20 12.03 10.18
CA LEU A 189 -10.91 10.78 10.39
C LEU A 189 -11.40 10.65 11.85
N ARG A 190 -12.51 9.94 12.03
CA ARG A 190 -13.08 9.56 13.32
C ARG A 190 -13.52 8.10 13.29
N ALA A 191 -13.22 7.38 14.35
CA ALA A 191 -13.82 6.07 14.57
C ALA A 191 -15.26 6.23 15.06
N LEU A 192 -16.15 5.41 14.53
CA LEU A 192 -17.55 5.43 14.92
C LEU A 192 -17.84 4.61 16.18
N ASP A 193 -17.00 3.65 16.48
CA ASP A 193 -17.11 2.74 17.62
C ASP A 193 -15.78 2.63 18.40
N TYR A 194 -15.87 2.05 19.59
CA TYR A 194 -14.75 1.92 20.51
C TYR A 194 -13.66 0.97 19.99
N ASP A 195 -14.05 -0.14 19.38
CA ASP A 195 -13.12 -1.16 18.91
C ASP A 195 -12.29 -0.60 17.75
N THR A 196 -12.94 0.04 16.78
CA THR A 196 -12.26 0.75 15.68
C THR A 196 -11.32 1.84 16.21
N ALA A 197 -11.74 2.62 17.21
CA ALA A 197 -10.90 3.66 17.80
C ALA A 197 -9.66 3.07 18.49
N SER A 198 -9.82 1.95 19.20
CA SER A 198 -8.74 1.27 19.94
C SER A 198 -7.72 0.65 19.00
N ILE A 199 -8.16 0.05 17.89
CA ILE A 199 -7.30 -0.59 16.89
C ILE A 199 -6.61 0.46 16.00
N SER A 200 -7.38 1.44 15.50
CA SER A 200 -6.88 2.42 14.54
C SER A 200 -6.10 3.58 15.17
N GLY A 201 -6.26 3.82 16.47
CA GLY A 201 -5.76 5.01 17.16
C GLY A 201 -6.40 6.31 16.67
N LEU A 202 -7.52 6.22 15.95
CA LEU A 202 -8.34 7.37 15.59
C LEU A 202 -9.10 7.87 16.80
N ARG A 203 -9.52 9.15 16.76
CA ARG A 203 -10.41 9.66 17.79
C ARG A 203 -11.80 9.06 17.63
N LEU A 204 -12.37 8.60 18.73
CA LEU A 204 -13.77 8.19 18.75
C LEU A 204 -14.67 9.42 18.54
N ILE A 205 -15.75 9.26 17.79
CA ILE A 205 -16.74 10.32 17.61
C ILE A 205 -17.26 10.82 18.98
N GLY A 206 -17.33 12.12 19.16
CA GLY A 206 -17.71 12.72 20.43
C GLY A 206 -16.59 12.85 21.47
N TYR A 207 -15.36 12.44 21.15
CA TYR A 207 -14.21 12.56 22.04
C TYR A 207 -13.12 13.44 21.42
N ASP A 208 -12.54 14.33 22.23
CA ASP A 208 -11.49 15.26 21.79
C ASP A 208 -10.09 14.63 21.78
N ARG A 209 -9.90 13.52 22.48
CA ARG A 209 -8.61 12.83 22.62
C ARG A 209 -8.71 11.42 22.06
N PRO A 210 -7.61 10.91 21.42
CA PRO A 210 -7.53 9.50 21.06
C PRO A 210 -7.64 8.62 22.30
N LEU A 211 -8.27 7.46 22.15
CA LEU A 211 -8.24 6.41 23.16
C LEU A 211 -6.83 5.79 23.24
N PRO A 212 -6.44 5.22 24.38
CA PRO A 212 -5.21 4.44 24.46
C PRO A 212 -5.25 3.31 23.43
N MET A 213 -4.23 3.24 22.58
CA MET A 213 -4.09 2.12 21.66
C MET A 213 -3.69 0.86 22.42
N TRP A 214 -4.46 -0.19 22.29
CA TRP A 214 -4.04 -1.52 22.69
C TRP A 214 -3.14 -2.07 21.57
N LEU A 215 -1.84 -1.86 21.73
CA LEU A 215 -0.86 -2.59 20.93
C LEU A 215 -0.88 -4.02 21.47
N GLY A 216 -1.56 -4.92 20.77
CA GLY A 216 -1.51 -6.34 21.08
C GLY A 216 -0.05 -6.80 21.07
N ASN A 217 0.36 -7.43 22.15
CA ASN A 217 1.65 -8.13 22.25
C ASN A 217 1.63 -9.38 21.41
#